data_66ec19773fe8416b8a86a58b46fc39bf
#
_entry.id   66ec19773fe8416b8a86a58b46fc39bf
#
_cell.length_a   1.000
_cell.length_b   1.000
_cell.length_c   1.000
_cell.angle_alpha   90.00
_cell.angle_beta   90.00
_cell.angle_gamma   90.00
#
_symmetry.space_group_name_H-M   'P 1'
#
loop_
_entity.id
_entity.type
_entity.pdbx_description
1 polymer ?
#
loop_
_entity_poly.entity_id
_entity_poly.type
_entity_poly.pdbx_seq_one_letter_code
_entity_poly.pdbx_strand_id
1 'polypeptide(L)'
;MPEIVIPYKPRELQNFLHKKIDIHRFSVLVLHRRAGKTVMMINQMIKAALTCPLPNPRYAFISPTFKQGKATAWDYIKQFAGKIPGTKFNESELRCDLPNGARITILGAENDQALRGIFLDGCVFDETQSIKPTIFPEVIRPALADRKGWCVFIGTPKGRNYFYQLYKEAEKNETWYAGLFKASETNILDPEELAAAKQMMSDDLYEQEFECSFQAAITGSYYGALIELLESKGRITDNLYDDNLDAETWWDLGLNDSTAIWFVQKYKGEIRLIDYYENAGEGLDHYVDVINRKDYEYSKHIAPHDIKVREIGNFGKSRLESALELGIAFEVAPKLSIEDGIEAVRKALPNCWFDK
;
A
#
# COMPACT_ATOMS: atom_id res chain seq x y z
N MET A 1 18.89 23.05 33.47
CA MET A 1 17.54 23.04 32.89
C MET A 1 16.69 22.12 33.76
N PRO A 2 15.43 22.41 34.01
CA PRO A 2 14.60 21.46 34.73
C PRO A 2 14.55 20.12 33.99
N GLU A 3 14.65 19.04 34.72
CA GLU A 3 14.53 17.69 34.18
C GLU A 3 13.09 17.48 33.70
N ILE A 4 12.93 17.13 32.40
CA ILE A 4 11.62 16.88 31.79
C ILE A 4 11.44 15.37 31.72
N VAL A 5 10.50 14.85 32.49
CA VAL A 5 10.16 13.42 32.46
C VAL A 5 8.96 13.20 31.56
N ILE A 6 9.18 12.51 30.45
CA ILE A 6 8.10 12.01 29.56
C ILE A 6 7.62 10.68 30.14
N PRO A 7 6.32 10.51 30.46
CA PRO A 7 5.82 9.31 31.13
C PRO A 7 5.67 8.14 30.15
N TYR A 8 6.75 7.82 29.45
CA TYR A 8 6.86 6.68 28.55
C TYR A 8 7.80 5.63 29.16
N LYS A 9 7.26 4.45 29.40
CA LYS A 9 8.02 3.28 29.86
C LYS A 9 8.04 2.26 28.74
N PRO A 10 9.10 2.20 27.92
CA PRO A 10 9.19 1.25 26.83
C PRO A 10 9.25 -0.19 27.35
N ARG A 11 8.54 -1.09 26.67
CA ARG A 11 8.69 -2.53 26.85
C ARG A 11 10.05 -2.98 26.34
N GLU A 12 10.48 -4.19 26.69
CA GLU A 12 11.78 -4.73 26.28
C GLU A 12 11.97 -4.67 24.76
N LEU A 13 10.99 -5.16 23.99
CA LEU A 13 11.01 -5.07 22.52
C LEU A 13 11.12 -3.63 22.02
N GLN A 14 10.38 -2.70 22.63
CA GLN A 14 10.43 -1.29 22.22
C GLN A 14 11.80 -0.67 22.50
N ASN A 15 12.42 -0.99 23.65
CA ASN A 15 13.79 -0.56 23.95
C ASN A 15 14.80 -1.10 22.96
N PHE A 16 14.67 -2.36 22.57
CA PHE A 16 15.49 -2.98 21.54
C PHE A 16 15.34 -2.25 20.20
N LEU A 17 14.11 -1.99 19.79
CA LEU A 17 13.80 -1.34 18.52
C LEU A 17 14.27 0.12 18.48
N HIS A 18 14.12 0.88 19.56
CA HIS A 18 14.68 2.23 19.67
C HIS A 18 16.19 2.25 19.38
N LYS A 19 16.95 1.32 19.97
CA LYS A 19 18.39 1.19 19.71
C LYS A 19 18.70 0.87 18.24
N LYS A 20 17.88 0.01 17.61
CA LYS A 20 18.07 -0.34 16.19
C LYS A 20 17.77 0.85 15.27
N ILE A 21 16.70 1.60 15.55
CA ILE A 21 16.33 2.78 14.78
C ILE A 21 17.38 3.90 14.93
N ASP A 22 17.98 4.06 16.12
CA ASP A 22 18.98 5.09 16.37
C ASP A 22 20.26 4.91 15.50
N ILE A 23 20.58 3.70 15.08
CA ILE A 23 21.80 3.39 14.33
C ILE A 23 21.55 3.08 12.84
N HIS A 24 20.30 2.93 12.41
CA HIS A 24 19.96 2.70 11.00
C HIS A 24 19.12 3.83 10.46
N ARG A 25 19.52 4.34 9.30
CA ARG A 25 18.80 5.43 8.64
C ARG A 25 17.39 5.01 8.18
N PHE A 26 17.24 3.77 7.75
CA PHE A 26 15.98 3.20 7.30
C PHE A 26 15.70 1.90 8.05
N SER A 27 14.45 1.72 8.47
CA SER A 27 14.04 0.53 9.20
C SER A 27 12.67 0.05 8.73
N VAL A 28 12.50 -1.25 8.55
CA VAL A 28 11.23 -1.90 8.22
C VAL A 28 10.88 -2.86 9.34
N LEU A 29 9.78 -2.57 10.03
CA LEU A 29 9.34 -3.28 11.22
C LEU A 29 7.97 -3.91 10.99
N VAL A 30 7.96 -5.22 10.79
CA VAL A 30 6.76 -6.04 10.71
C VAL A 30 6.40 -6.48 12.12
N LEU A 31 5.32 -5.96 12.67
CA LEU A 31 4.95 -6.14 14.07
C LEU A 31 3.51 -6.60 14.17
N HIS A 32 3.27 -7.57 15.04
CA HIS A 32 1.92 -8.08 15.29
C HIS A 32 0.97 -6.99 15.81
N ARG A 33 -0.33 -7.25 15.71
CA ARG A 33 -1.35 -6.38 16.26
C ARG A 33 -1.17 -6.24 17.78
N ARG A 34 -1.38 -5.02 18.33
CA ARG A 34 -1.20 -4.69 19.74
C ARG A 34 0.25 -4.72 20.27
N ALA A 35 1.26 -4.80 19.41
CA ALA A 35 2.67 -4.66 19.82
C ALA A 35 3.03 -3.26 20.38
N GLY A 36 2.15 -2.26 20.22
CA GLY A 36 2.40 -0.89 20.69
C GLY A 36 3.23 -0.06 19.71
N LYS A 37 3.12 -0.35 18.42
CA LYS A 37 3.83 0.31 17.30
C LYS A 37 3.74 1.84 17.36
N THR A 38 2.52 2.35 17.39
CA THR A 38 2.23 3.79 17.32
C THR A 38 2.84 4.54 18.49
N VAL A 39 2.62 4.05 19.72
CA VAL A 39 3.19 4.66 20.95
C VAL A 39 4.71 4.70 20.89
N MET A 40 5.35 3.62 20.45
CA MET A 40 6.80 3.53 20.29
C MET A 40 7.30 4.57 19.30
N MET A 41 6.69 4.67 18.12
CA MET A 41 7.13 5.59 17.07
C MET A 41 6.90 7.06 17.44
N ILE A 42 5.80 7.40 18.11
CA ILE A 42 5.57 8.74 18.61
C ILE A 42 6.69 9.15 19.57
N ASN A 43 7.06 8.29 20.51
CA ASN A 43 8.13 8.58 21.46
C ASN A 43 9.51 8.60 20.80
N GLN A 44 9.76 7.79 19.76
CA GLN A 44 10.97 7.89 18.95
C GLN A 44 11.07 9.24 18.24
N MET A 45 9.98 9.72 17.65
CA MET A 45 9.96 11.03 17.00
C MET A 45 10.15 12.18 17.98
N ILE A 46 9.50 12.13 19.16
CA ILE A 46 9.69 13.15 20.21
C ILE A 46 11.14 13.18 20.67
N LYS A 47 11.74 12.01 20.94
CA LYS A 47 13.16 11.89 21.29
C LYS A 47 14.05 12.51 20.21
N ALA A 48 13.85 12.11 18.94
CA ALA A 48 14.62 12.60 17.81
C ALA A 48 14.45 14.12 17.64
N ALA A 49 13.22 14.65 17.78
CA ALA A 49 12.92 16.06 17.67
C ALA A 49 13.61 16.90 18.75
N LEU A 50 13.70 16.39 19.98
CA LEU A 50 14.36 17.09 21.08
C LEU A 50 15.89 17.05 21.00
N THR A 51 16.45 15.98 20.43
CA THR A 51 17.91 15.75 20.39
C THR A 51 18.57 16.15 19.06
N CYS A 52 17.77 16.50 18.02
CA CYS A 52 18.30 16.90 16.73
C CYS A 52 19.14 18.18 16.84
N PRO A 53 20.40 18.18 16.37
CA PRO A 53 21.26 19.36 16.43
C PRO A 53 20.98 20.39 15.35
N LEU A 54 20.19 20.03 14.34
CA LEU A 54 19.85 20.89 13.20
C LEU A 54 18.80 21.94 13.61
N PRO A 55 18.84 23.15 13.03
CA PRO A 55 17.83 24.17 13.31
C PRO A 55 16.46 23.77 12.74
N ASN A 56 15.42 24.03 13.52
CA ASN A 56 14.01 23.80 13.12
C ASN A 56 13.76 22.42 12.51
N PRO A 57 14.05 21.30 13.19
CA PRO A 57 13.90 19.98 12.59
C PRO A 57 12.41 19.62 12.38
N ARG A 58 12.15 18.83 11.34
CA ARG A 58 10.80 18.46 10.88
C ARG A 58 10.63 16.95 10.86
N TYR A 59 9.55 16.51 11.51
CA TYR A 59 9.20 15.08 11.59
C TYR A 59 7.77 14.87 11.13
N ALA A 60 7.52 13.77 10.44
CA ALA A 60 6.21 13.41 9.94
C ALA A 60 5.78 12.01 10.41
N PHE A 61 4.56 11.90 10.90
CA PHE A 61 3.85 10.63 11.07
C PHE A 61 2.89 10.49 9.91
N ILE A 62 3.17 9.54 9.01
CA ILE A 62 2.47 9.38 7.74
C ILE A 62 1.56 8.16 7.85
N SER A 63 0.26 8.37 7.74
CA SER A 63 -0.78 7.32 7.75
C SER A 63 -1.43 7.20 6.38
N PRO A 64 -2.14 6.10 6.07
CA PRO A 64 -2.88 5.97 4.81
C PRO A 64 -3.81 7.15 4.55
N THR A 65 -4.53 7.62 5.58
CA THR A 65 -5.34 8.83 5.52
C THR A 65 -5.07 9.75 6.71
N PHE A 66 -5.27 11.06 6.50
CA PHE A 66 -5.17 12.08 7.57
C PHE A 66 -6.11 11.77 8.74
N LYS A 67 -7.34 11.30 8.43
CA LYS A 67 -8.32 10.91 9.44
C LYS A 67 -7.85 9.73 10.29
N GLN A 68 -7.22 8.73 9.69
CA GLN A 68 -6.63 7.59 10.42
C GLN A 68 -5.48 8.05 11.31
N GLY A 69 -4.55 8.86 10.79
CA GLY A 69 -3.45 9.41 11.57
C GLY A 69 -3.94 10.22 12.77
N LYS A 70 -5.00 11.04 12.59
CA LYS A 70 -5.63 11.74 13.71
C LYS A 70 -6.14 10.77 14.78
N ALA A 71 -6.88 9.75 14.38
CA ALA A 71 -7.49 8.81 15.29
C ALA A 71 -6.48 7.92 16.04
N THR A 72 -5.34 7.60 15.40
CA THR A 72 -4.38 6.65 15.97
C THR A 72 -3.22 7.30 16.71
N ALA A 73 -2.77 8.49 16.30
CA ALA A 73 -1.51 9.06 16.78
C ALA A 73 -1.65 10.41 17.50
N TRP A 74 -2.66 11.24 17.17
CA TRP A 74 -2.72 12.62 17.65
C TRP A 74 -2.83 12.74 19.16
N ASP A 75 -3.66 11.92 19.78
CA ASP A 75 -3.81 11.95 21.24
C ASP A 75 -2.55 11.49 21.96
N TYR A 76 -1.80 10.55 21.39
CA TYR A 76 -0.49 10.14 21.93
C TYR A 76 0.55 11.26 21.81
N ILE A 77 0.58 11.99 20.69
CA ILE A 77 1.47 13.16 20.56
C ILE A 77 1.14 14.18 21.66
N LYS A 78 -0.13 14.51 21.86
CA LYS A 78 -0.54 15.43 22.94
C LYS A 78 -0.19 14.90 24.33
N GLN A 79 -0.42 13.60 24.58
CA GLN A 79 -0.14 12.96 25.86
C GLN A 79 1.34 13.06 26.24
N PHE A 80 2.23 12.78 25.31
CA PHE A 80 3.67 12.72 25.60
C PHE A 80 4.36 14.07 25.41
N ALA A 81 4.17 14.74 24.29
CA ALA A 81 4.80 16.04 24.02
C ALA A 81 4.21 17.17 24.87
N GLY A 82 2.96 17.06 25.33
CA GLY A 82 2.34 18.04 26.22
C GLY A 82 2.98 18.15 27.61
N LYS A 83 3.84 17.18 27.99
CA LYS A 83 4.64 17.28 29.21
C LYS A 83 5.88 18.16 29.06
N ILE A 84 6.20 18.58 27.83
CA ILE A 84 7.34 19.45 27.54
C ILE A 84 6.85 20.92 27.62
N PRO A 85 7.33 21.72 28.58
CA PRO A 85 6.92 23.11 28.72
C PRO A 85 7.18 23.93 27.45
N GLY A 86 6.22 24.70 27.02
CA GLY A 86 6.32 25.53 25.80
C GLY A 86 5.91 24.83 24.51
N THR A 87 5.50 23.55 24.58
CA THR A 87 4.91 22.85 23.41
C THR A 87 3.59 23.50 23.01
N LYS A 88 3.39 23.68 21.69
CA LYS A 88 2.16 24.21 21.12
C LYS A 88 1.54 23.19 20.16
N PHE A 89 0.21 23.12 20.17
CA PHE A 89 -0.56 22.23 19.31
C PHE A 89 -1.46 23.01 18.37
N ASN A 90 -1.51 22.60 17.11
CA ASN A 90 -2.48 23.06 16.12
C ASN A 90 -3.40 21.90 15.75
N GLU A 91 -4.64 21.95 16.17
CA GLU A 91 -5.64 20.87 16.00
C GLU A 91 -6.12 20.72 14.55
N SER A 92 -6.09 21.79 13.75
CA SER A 92 -6.53 21.75 12.35
C SER A 92 -5.46 21.14 11.43
N GLU A 93 -4.19 21.44 11.72
CA GLU A 93 -3.05 20.93 10.95
C GLU A 93 -2.43 19.65 11.54
N LEU A 94 -2.94 19.19 12.69
CA LEU A 94 -2.37 18.10 13.50
C LEU A 94 -0.84 18.26 13.67
N ARG A 95 -0.46 19.46 14.13
CA ARG A 95 0.92 19.90 14.25
C ARG A 95 1.29 20.16 15.69
N CYS A 96 2.41 19.62 16.12
CA CYS A 96 3.02 19.84 17.43
C CYS A 96 4.33 20.60 17.23
N ASP A 97 4.42 21.83 17.75
CA ASP A 97 5.63 22.65 17.75
C ASP A 97 6.30 22.58 19.12
N LEU A 98 7.53 22.10 19.19
CA LEU A 98 8.33 21.97 20.39
C LEU A 98 9.13 23.25 20.67
N PRO A 99 9.54 23.52 21.93
CA PRO A 99 10.18 24.78 22.33
C PRO A 99 11.57 25.00 21.70
N ASN A 100 12.21 23.96 21.19
CA ASN A 100 13.49 24.05 20.45
C ASN A 100 13.32 24.35 18.96
N GLY A 101 12.10 24.65 18.50
CA GLY A 101 11.78 24.90 17.08
C GLY A 101 11.48 23.64 16.26
N ALA A 102 11.61 22.44 16.86
CA ALA A 102 11.24 21.22 16.20
C ALA A 102 9.72 21.12 16.00
N ARG A 103 9.33 20.41 14.94
CA ARG A 103 7.93 20.20 14.59
C ARG A 103 7.67 18.74 14.27
N ILE A 104 6.57 18.23 14.82
CA ILE A 104 6.01 16.91 14.46
C ILE A 104 4.63 17.14 13.85
N THR A 105 4.39 16.60 12.67
CA THR A 105 3.12 16.74 11.94
C THR A 105 2.57 15.37 11.56
N ILE A 106 1.25 15.19 11.66
CA ILE A 106 0.56 14.04 11.09
C ILE A 106 0.19 14.37 9.65
N LEU A 107 0.48 13.47 8.73
CA LEU A 107 0.20 13.61 7.30
C LEU A 107 -0.56 12.39 6.78
N GLY A 108 -1.46 12.60 5.81
CA GLY A 108 -2.16 11.54 5.10
C GLY A 108 -1.52 11.27 3.75
N ALA A 109 -1.28 10.00 3.44
CA ALA A 109 -0.69 9.58 2.16
C ALA A 109 -1.69 9.60 0.99
N GLU A 110 -2.99 9.85 1.25
CA GLU A 110 -4.03 10.00 0.22
C GLU A 110 -3.83 11.25 -0.64
N ASN A 111 -3.11 12.25 -0.14
CA ASN A 111 -2.83 13.50 -0.85
C ASN A 111 -1.31 13.67 -1.03
N ASP A 112 -0.78 13.06 -2.08
CA ASP A 112 0.64 13.12 -2.42
C ASP A 112 1.13 14.53 -2.75
N GLN A 113 0.29 15.38 -3.31
CA GLN A 113 0.61 16.78 -3.62
C GLN A 113 0.90 17.59 -2.35
N ALA A 114 0.17 17.34 -1.27
CA ALA A 114 0.40 18.00 0.02
C ALA A 114 1.73 17.57 0.69
N LEU A 115 2.30 16.46 0.25
CA LEU A 115 3.58 15.95 0.74
C LEU A 115 4.78 16.47 -0.06
N ARG A 116 4.55 17.12 -1.21
CA ARG A 116 5.63 17.69 -2.04
C ARG A 116 6.12 19.01 -1.47
N GLY A 117 7.42 19.30 -1.65
CA GLY A 117 8.04 20.56 -1.23
C GLY A 117 8.34 20.70 0.26
N ILE A 118 8.09 19.65 1.08
CA ILE A 118 8.52 19.62 2.47
C ILE A 118 9.95 19.07 2.60
N PHE A 119 10.63 19.41 3.68
CA PHE A 119 11.86 18.73 4.09
C PHE A 119 11.63 18.01 5.41
N LEU A 120 12.30 16.87 5.61
CA LEU A 120 12.14 16.03 6.79
C LEU A 120 13.49 15.59 7.35
N ASP A 121 13.62 15.67 8.66
CA ASP A 121 14.72 15.09 9.43
C ASP A 121 14.41 13.65 9.86
N GLY A 122 13.13 13.27 9.84
CA GLY A 122 12.69 11.89 10.05
C GLY A 122 11.20 11.70 9.83
N CYS A 123 10.81 10.49 9.49
CA CYS A 123 9.40 10.15 9.35
C CYS A 123 9.11 8.69 9.73
N VAL A 124 7.84 8.44 10.00
CA VAL A 124 7.27 7.13 10.25
C VAL A 124 6.14 6.89 9.28
N PHE A 125 6.16 5.78 8.56
CA PHE A 125 5.02 5.26 7.81
C PHE A 125 4.25 4.27 8.68
N ASP A 126 3.05 4.63 9.07
CA ASP A 126 2.13 3.75 9.83
C ASP A 126 1.18 3.05 8.86
N GLU A 127 0.85 1.79 9.15
CA GLU A 127 0.04 0.95 8.28
C GLU A 127 0.57 0.95 6.83
N THR A 128 1.90 0.78 6.69
CA THR A 128 2.64 0.86 5.41
C THR A 128 2.03 0.00 4.31
N GLN A 129 1.44 -1.16 4.66
CA GLN A 129 0.79 -2.08 3.73
C GLN A 129 -0.44 -1.48 3.02
N SER A 130 -0.94 -0.35 3.50
CA SER A 130 -2.13 0.35 2.94
C SER A 130 -1.76 1.67 2.27
N ILE A 131 -0.48 2.00 2.15
CA ILE A 131 0.02 3.22 1.49
C ILE A 131 0.47 2.88 0.07
N LYS A 132 0.22 3.81 -0.87
CA LYS A 132 0.65 3.65 -2.27
C LYS A 132 2.17 3.47 -2.37
N PRO A 133 2.66 2.52 -3.17
CA PRO A 133 4.09 2.23 -3.31
C PRO A 133 4.95 3.43 -3.73
N THR A 134 4.39 4.34 -4.53
CA THR A 134 5.09 5.51 -5.10
C THR A 134 5.38 6.62 -4.08
N ILE A 135 4.64 6.69 -2.97
CA ILE A 135 4.77 7.78 -1.98
C ILE A 135 6.18 7.87 -1.40
N PHE A 136 6.77 6.73 -1.03
CA PHE A 136 8.12 6.78 -0.48
C PHE A 136 9.18 7.17 -1.52
N PRO A 137 9.35 6.46 -2.64
CA PRO A 137 10.43 6.74 -3.58
C PRO A 137 10.31 8.10 -4.27
N GLU A 138 9.10 8.53 -4.61
CA GLU A 138 8.90 9.75 -5.42
C GLU A 138 8.74 11.03 -4.59
N VAL A 139 8.20 10.92 -3.37
CA VAL A 139 7.84 12.10 -2.57
C VAL A 139 8.67 12.20 -1.28
N ILE A 140 8.68 11.17 -0.46
CA ILE A 140 9.30 11.25 0.87
C ILE A 140 10.80 11.02 0.82
N ARG A 141 11.30 10.14 -0.05
CA ARG A 141 12.74 9.90 -0.18
C ARG A 141 13.53 11.16 -0.59
N PRO A 142 13.03 11.99 -1.55
CA PRO A 142 13.59 13.32 -1.81
C PRO A 142 13.52 14.26 -0.61
N ALA A 143 12.38 14.32 0.11
CA ALA A 143 12.21 15.18 1.28
C ALA A 143 13.20 14.89 2.43
N LEU A 144 13.73 13.65 2.49
CA LEU A 144 14.75 13.22 3.45
C LEU A 144 16.19 13.44 2.96
N ALA A 145 16.39 13.85 1.70
CA ALA A 145 17.72 13.84 1.08
C ALA A 145 18.64 14.90 1.67
N ASP A 146 18.20 16.15 1.73
CA ASP A 146 19.01 17.32 2.10
C ASP A 146 19.60 17.20 3.50
N ARG A 147 18.83 16.66 4.43
CA ARG A 147 19.21 16.55 5.84
C ARG A 147 19.62 15.14 6.26
N LYS A 148 19.70 14.21 5.31
CA LYS A 148 19.94 12.79 5.57
C LYS A 148 18.98 12.20 6.60
N GLY A 149 17.71 12.64 6.55
CA GLY A 149 16.66 12.23 7.47
C GLY A 149 16.44 10.72 7.47
N TRP A 150 15.93 10.19 8.56
CA TRP A 150 15.64 8.77 8.74
C TRP A 150 14.18 8.44 8.41
N CYS A 151 13.89 7.16 8.13
CA CYS A 151 12.54 6.67 7.92
C CYS A 151 12.32 5.29 8.55
N VAL A 152 11.18 5.12 9.22
CA VAL A 152 10.73 3.84 9.76
C VAL A 152 9.39 3.47 9.15
N PHE A 153 9.32 2.27 8.59
CA PHE A 153 8.10 1.68 8.06
C PHE A 153 7.57 0.68 9.09
N ILE A 154 6.34 0.88 9.56
CA ILE A 154 5.67 -0.04 10.48
C ILE A 154 4.35 -0.52 9.91
N GLY A 155 3.99 -1.75 10.21
CA GLY A 155 2.74 -2.34 9.76
C GLY A 155 2.57 -3.77 10.22
N THR A 156 1.39 -4.32 9.89
CA THR A 156 1.07 -5.75 9.96
C THR A 156 1.00 -6.29 8.52
N PRO A 157 1.32 -7.54 8.25
CA PRO A 157 1.22 -8.13 6.91
C PRO A 157 -0.18 -7.98 6.30
N LYS A 158 -0.23 -7.76 4.98
CA LYS A 158 -1.47 -7.79 4.19
C LYS A 158 -1.16 -8.33 2.81
N GLY A 159 -0.83 -9.62 2.73
CA GLY A 159 -0.35 -10.25 1.50
C GLY A 159 1.07 -9.83 1.11
N ARG A 160 1.53 -10.30 -0.05
CA ARG A 160 2.85 -9.98 -0.61
C ARG A 160 2.84 -8.67 -1.40
N ASN A 161 2.36 -7.59 -0.76
CA ASN A 161 2.29 -6.25 -1.33
C ASN A 161 3.63 -5.49 -1.23
N TYR A 162 3.61 -4.18 -1.49
CA TYR A 162 4.79 -3.31 -1.40
C TYR A 162 5.50 -3.39 -0.04
N PHE A 163 4.76 -3.51 1.08
CA PHE A 163 5.37 -3.63 2.40
C PHE A 163 6.18 -4.92 2.56
N TYR A 164 5.70 -6.02 1.97
CA TYR A 164 6.47 -7.26 1.89
C TYR A 164 7.75 -7.10 1.05
N GLN A 165 7.64 -6.48 -0.13
CA GLN A 165 8.79 -6.22 -1.00
C GLN A 165 9.83 -5.37 -0.28
N LEU A 166 9.38 -4.28 0.37
CA LEU A 166 10.23 -3.39 1.15
C LEU A 166 10.95 -4.13 2.30
N TYR A 167 10.24 -5.02 3.00
CA TYR A 167 10.81 -5.86 4.05
C TYR A 167 11.89 -6.80 3.47
N LYS A 168 11.61 -7.46 2.35
CA LYS A 168 12.56 -8.37 1.69
C LYS A 168 13.79 -7.66 1.12
N GLU A 169 13.64 -6.44 0.65
CA GLU A 169 14.76 -5.60 0.22
C GLU A 169 15.61 -5.14 1.43
N ALA A 170 14.95 -4.76 2.51
CA ALA A 170 15.64 -4.37 3.74
C ALA A 170 16.44 -5.52 4.37
N GLU A 171 15.95 -6.76 4.30
CA GLU A 171 16.71 -7.96 4.75
C GLU A 171 18.03 -8.16 3.99
N LYS A 172 18.11 -7.69 2.75
CA LYS A 172 19.30 -7.83 1.89
C LYS A 172 20.25 -6.63 1.98
N ASN A 173 19.80 -5.54 2.60
CA ASN A 173 20.54 -4.27 2.65
C ASN A 173 21.14 -4.04 4.04
N GLU A 174 22.45 -4.20 4.17
CA GLU A 174 23.16 -4.04 5.45
C GLU A 174 23.03 -2.65 6.11
N THR A 175 22.66 -1.61 5.33
CA THR A 175 22.46 -0.27 5.84
C THR A 175 21.05 -0.03 6.38
N TRP A 176 20.13 -0.96 6.15
CA TRP A 176 18.77 -0.95 6.64
C TRP A 176 18.61 -1.92 7.82
N TYR A 177 17.62 -1.69 8.65
CA TYR A 177 17.19 -2.65 9.64
C TYR A 177 15.86 -3.26 9.23
N ALA A 178 15.81 -4.58 9.14
CA ALA A 178 14.58 -5.34 8.95
C ALA A 178 14.28 -6.17 10.20
N GLY A 179 13.06 -6.11 10.70
CA GLY A 179 12.64 -6.90 11.86
C GLY A 179 11.20 -7.38 11.72
N LEU A 180 10.96 -8.66 12.03
CA LEU A 180 9.63 -9.27 12.08
C LEU A 180 9.42 -9.85 13.47
N PHE A 181 8.31 -9.50 14.13
CA PHE A 181 8.06 -9.83 15.53
C PHE A 181 6.63 -10.36 15.70
N LYS A 182 6.53 -11.66 15.98
CA LYS A 182 5.28 -12.38 16.16
C LYS A 182 4.77 -12.26 17.60
N ALA A 183 3.46 -12.37 17.78
CA ALA A 183 2.87 -12.32 19.12
C ALA A 183 3.35 -13.48 19.98
N SER A 184 3.52 -14.68 19.40
CA SER A 184 4.05 -15.87 20.08
C SER A 184 5.48 -15.72 20.62
N GLU A 185 6.27 -14.76 20.07
CA GLU A 185 7.67 -14.57 20.42
C GLU A 185 7.88 -13.37 21.38
N THR A 186 6.99 -12.38 21.35
CA THR A 186 7.19 -11.10 22.06
C THR A 186 6.76 -11.09 23.52
N ASN A 187 5.92 -12.04 23.94
CA ASN A 187 5.32 -12.10 25.27
C ASN A 187 4.62 -10.79 25.71
N ILE A 188 4.11 -9.99 24.74
CA ILE A 188 3.44 -8.72 25.01
C ILE A 188 1.98 -8.92 25.37
N LEU A 189 1.34 -9.91 24.74
CA LEU A 189 -0.05 -10.26 24.94
C LEU A 189 -0.17 -11.47 25.86
N ASP A 190 -1.24 -11.49 26.64
CA ASP A 190 -1.55 -12.62 27.50
C ASP A 190 -1.84 -13.86 26.64
N PRO A 191 -1.30 -15.04 26.98
CA PRO A 191 -1.56 -16.29 26.26
C PRO A 191 -3.06 -16.66 26.19
N GLU A 192 -3.84 -16.34 27.23
CA GLU A 192 -5.27 -16.61 27.24
C GLU A 192 -6.01 -15.73 26.21
N GLU A 193 -5.63 -14.45 26.08
CA GLU A 193 -6.16 -13.54 25.08
C GLU A 193 -5.78 -13.98 23.65
N LEU A 194 -4.57 -14.47 23.43
CA LEU A 194 -4.16 -15.03 22.15
C LEU A 194 -4.96 -16.29 21.79
N ALA A 195 -5.18 -17.16 22.76
CA ALA A 195 -6.01 -18.35 22.56
C ALA A 195 -7.47 -18.00 22.25
N ALA A 196 -8.05 -17.02 22.97
CA ALA A 196 -9.40 -16.53 22.70
C ALA A 196 -9.52 -15.89 21.30
N ALA A 197 -8.54 -15.07 20.91
CA ALA A 197 -8.49 -14.47 19.57
C ALA A 197 -8.44 -15.55 18.48
N LYS A 198 -7.63 -16.59 18.67
CA LYS A 198 -7.51 -17.72 17.73
C LYS A 198 -8.82 -18.50 17.56
N GLN A 199 -9.63 -18.60 18.62
CA GLN A 199 -10.94 -19.25 18.52
C GLN A 199 -12.00 -18.40 17.79
N MET A 200 -11.84 -17.07 17.79
CA MET A 200 -12.80 -16.13 17.20
C MET A 200 -12.48 -15.73 15.75
N MET A 201 -11.27 -16.02 15.28
CA MET A 201 -10.79 -15.67 13.95
C MET A 201 -10.59 -16.91 13.09
N SER A 202 -10.55 -16.73 11.75
CA SER A 202 -9.98 -17.78 10.90
C SER A 202 -8.49 -17.93 11.17
N ASP A 203 -7.96 -19.13 10.97
CA ASP A 203 -6.54 -19.41 11.17
C ASP A 203 -5.67 -18.43 10.33
N ASP A 204 -6.06 -18.17 9.08
CA ASP A 204 -5.35 -17.24 8.20
C ASP A 204 -5.33 -15.81 8.77
N LEU A 205 -6.44 -15.32 9.30
CA LEU A 205 -6.49 -13.98 9.88
C LEU A 205 -5.66 -13.90 11.16
N TYR A 206 -5.66 -14.95 11.99
CA TYR A 206 -4.82 -15.03 13.18
C TYR A 206 -3.33 -15.04 12.81
N GLU A 207 -2.93 -15.87 11.86
CA GLU A 207 -1.56 -15.93 11.35
C GLU A 207 -1.10 -14.58 10.77
N GLN A 208 -1.98 -13.87 10.06
CA GLN A 208 -1.69 -12.53 9.54
C GLN A 208 -1.50 -11.51 10.65
N GLU A 209 -2.47 -11.39 11.56
CA GLU A 209 -2.54 -10.29 12.54
C GLU A 209 -1.62 -10.49 13.73
N PHE A 210 -1.41 -11.74 14.16
CA PHE A 210 -0.64 -12.06 15.36
C PHE A 210 0.69 -12.75 15.05
N GLU A 211 0.77 -13.62 14.06
CA GLU A 211 2.00 -14.33 13.69
C GLU A 211 2.75 -13.68 12.53
N CYS A 212 2.31 -12.51 12.09
CA CYS A 212 2.96 -11.70 11.06
C CYS A 212 3.20 -12.46 9.73
N SER A 213 2.28 -13.35 9.37
CA SER A 213 2.37 -14.12 8.14
C SER A 213 1.95 -13.29 6.93
N PHE A 214 2.87 -13.09 6.00
CA PHE A 214 2.54 -12.53 4.69
C PHE A 214 1.83 -13.55 3.77
N GLN A 215 1.97 -14.84 4.06
CA GLN A 215 1.37 -15.94 3.32
C GLN A 215 -0.13 -16.09 3.65
N ALA A 216 -0.49 -16.08 4.92
CA ALA A 216 -1.86 -16.24 5.38
C ALA A 216 -2.80 -15.17 4.82
N ALA A 217 -2.30 -13.94 4.64
CA ALA A 217 -3.04 -12.86 4.00
C ALA A 217 -3.40 -13.14 2.52
N ILE A 218 -2.72 -14.06 1.87
CA ILE A 218 -2.97 -14.47 0.49
C ILE A 218 -4.09 -15.52 0.45
N THR A 219 -4.14 -16.41 1.44
CA THR A 219 -5.12 -17.50 1.51
C THR A 219 -6.56 -16.97 1.64
N GLY A 220 -6.77 -15.83 2.32
CA GLY A 220 -8.06 -15.14 2.40
C GLY A 220 -8.43 -14.33 1.16
N SER A 221 -7.55 -14.21 0.15
CA SER A 221 -7.84 -13.52 -1.09
C SER A 221 -8.62 -14.42 -2.06
N TYR A 222 -9.41 -13.82 -2.96
CA TYR A 222 -10.20 -14.58 -3.94
C TYR A 222 -9.35 -15.49 -4.82
N TYR A 223 -8.09 -15.09 -5.13
CA TYR A 223 -7.24 -15.74 -6.12
C TYR A 223 -5.81 -16.05 -5.63
N GLY A 224 -5.44 -15.66 -4.41
CA GLY A 224 -4.04 -15.69 -3.95
C GLY A 224 -3.38 -17.07 -4.06
N ALA A 225 -4.03 -18.11 -3.55
CA ALA A 225 -3.52 -19.47 -3.62
C ALA A 225 -3.35 -19.96 -5.08
N LEU A 226 -4.25 -19.55 -5.98
CA LEU A 226 -4.16 -19.90 -7.40
C LEU A 226 -3.01 -19.18 -8.09
N ILE A 227 -2.79 -17.90 -7.79
CA ILE A 227 -1.65 -17.12 -8.32
C ILE A 227 -0.32 -17.71 -7.84
N GLU A 228 -0.21 -18.08 -6.56
CA GLU A 228 1.00 -18.76 -6.06
C GLU A 228 1.27 -20.11 -6.77
N LEU A 229 0.21 -20.86 -7.02
CA LEU A 229 0.33 -22.10 -7.77
C LEU A 229 0.82 -21.84 -9.21
N LEU A 230 0.35 -20.78 -9.86
CA LEU A 230 0.81 -20.38 -11.18
C LEU A 230 2.27 -19.95 -11.16
N GLU A 231 2.68 -19.15 -10.17
CA GLU A 231 4.08 -18.75 -9.98
C GLU A 231 4.99 -19.97 -9.77
N SER A 232 4.60 -20.89 -8.88
CA SER A 232 5.36 -22.12 -8.61
C SER A 232 5.50 -23.04 -9.82
N LYS A 233 4.54 -22.98 -10.75
CA LYS A 233 4.55 -23.72 -12.03
C LYS A 233 5.28 -22.98 -13.16
N GLY A 234 5.87 -21.80 -12.88
CA GLY A 234 6.55 -20.99 -13.88
C GLY A 234 5.62 -20.37 -14.93
N ARG A 235 4.33 -20.20 -14.59
CA ARG A 235 3.33 -19.60 -15.49
C ARG A 235 3.27 -18.08 -15.41
N ILE A 236 4.08 -17.46 -14.57
CA ILE A 236 4.39 -16.04 -14.57
C ILE A 236 5.82 -15.92 -15.11
N THR A 237 5.94 -15.49 -16.36
CA THR A 237 7.20 -15.55 -17.11
C THR A 237 7.32 -14.36 -18.04
N ASP A 238 8.44 -14.20 -18.72
CA ASP A 238 8.69 -13.15 -19.70
C ASP A 238 8.43 -13.65 -21.13
N ASN A 239 8.08 -12.76 -22.05
CA ASN A 239 7.96 -12.98 -23.49
C ASN A 239 6.88 -14.01 -23.88
N LEU A 240 5.66 -13.82 -23.40
CA LEU A 240 4.51 -14.67 -23.74
C LEU A 240 3.86 -14.32 -25.09
N TYR A 241 4.08 -13.13 -25.61
CA TYR A 241 3.50 -12.68 -26.87
C TYR A 241 3.94 -13.56 -28.03
N ASP A 242 3.00 -13.93 -28.88
CA ASP A 242 3.21 -14.71 -30.11
C ASP A 242 2.61 -13.93 -31.29
N ASP A 243 3.46 -13.46 -32.19
CA ASP A 243 3.09 -12.65 -33.37
C ASP A 243 2.26 -13.40 -34.43
N ASN A 244 2.07 -14.72 -34.28
CA ASN A 244 1.16 -15.50 -35.11
C ASN A 244 -0.28 -15.62 -34.54
N LEU A 245 -0.57 -15.01 -33.39
CA LEU A 245 -1.85 -15.07 -32.71
C LEU A 245 -2.42 -13.67 -32.54
N ASP A 246 -3.70 -13.50 -32.92
CA ASP A 246 -4.42 -12.27 -32.64
C ASP A 246 -4.61 -12.06 -31.14
N ALA A 247 -4.58 -10.81 -30.71
CA ALA A 247 -4.87 -10.41 -29.34
C ALA A 247 -6.37 -10.07 -29.16
N GLU A 248 -6.87 -10.30 -27.98
CA GLU A 248 -8.14 -9.75 -27.50
C GLU A 248 -7.83 -8.67 -26.46
N THR A 249 -8.66 -7.63 -26.32
CA THR A 249 -8.60 -6.72 -25.18
C THR A 249 -9.79 -6.94 -24.26
N TRP A 250 -9.52 -7.04 -22.95
CA TRP A 250 -10.54 -7.20 -21.92
C TRP A 250 -10.51 -5.98 -21.02
N TRP A 251 -11.62 -5.25 -20.94
CA TRP A 251 -11.70 -3.95 -20.32
C TRP A 251 -12.47 -3.98 -19.00
N ASP A 252 -12.00 -3.19 -18.06
CA ASP A 252 -12.77 -2.72 -16.91
C ASP A 252 -12.84 -1.20 -16.97
N LEU A 253 -14.07 -0.63 -17.01
CA LEU A 253 -14.32 0.77 -17.28
C LEU A 253 -14.65 1.52 -15.98
N GLY A 254 -13.67 2.15 -15.35
CA GLY A 254 -13.86 3.05 -14.22
C GLY A 254 -14.39 4.43 -14.65
N LEU A 255 -15.27 5.04 -13.81
CA LEU A 255 -15.73 6.43 -13.98
C LEU A 255 -14.95 7.41 -13.08
N ASN A 256 -14.78 7.04 -11.82
CA ASN A 256 -14.00 7.75 -10.81
C ASN A 256 -12.79 6.94 -10.33
N ASP A 257 -12.68 5.70 -10.83
CA ASP A 257 -11.60 4.76 -10.59
C ASP A 257 -10.78 4.60 -11.88
N SER A 258 -9.73 3.79 -11.84
CA SER A 258 -8.93 3.49 -13.03
C SER A 258 -9.70 2.63 -14.03
N THR A 259 -9.56 2.96 -15.32
CA THR A 259 -9.89 2.04 -16.42
C THR A 259 -8.70 1.11 -16.64
N ALA A 260 -8.97 -0.19 -16.69
CA ALA A 260 -7.96 -1.22 -16.90
C ALA A 260 -8.20 -1.99 -18.19
N ILE A 261 -7.12 -2.32 -18.90
CA ILE A 261 -7.14 -3.10 -20.15
C ILE A 261 -6.14 -4.25 -20.03
N TRP A 262 -6.63 -5.47 -20.14
CA TRP A 262 -5.82 -6.65 -20.31
C TRP A 262 -5.69 -6.99 -21.78
N PHE A 263 -4.47 -7.28 -22.24
CA PHE A 263 -4.21 -7.79 -23.58
C PHE A 263 -3.98 -9.31 -23.48
N VAL A 264 -4.76 -10.05 -24.25
CA VAL A 264 -4.90 -11.50 -24.07
C VAL A 264 -4.77 -12.23 -25.38
N GLN A 265 -3.97 -13.27 -25.42
CA GLN A 265 -3.94 -14.24 -26.51
C GLN A 265 -4.47 -15.60 -26.03
N LYS A 266 -5.18 -16.31 -26.90
CA LYS A 266 -5.71 -17.64 -26.61
C LYS A 266 -5.08 -18.68 -27.52
N TYR A 267 -4.52 -19.72 -26.91
CA TYR A 267 -3.89 -20.80 -27.67
C TYR A 267 -4.17 -22.16 -27.03
N LYS A 268 -4.82 -23.07 -27.76
CA LYS A 268 -5.08 -24.46 -27.33
C LYS A 268 -5.67 -24.62 -25.93
N GLY A 269 -6.57 -23.71 -25.55
CA GLY A 269 -7.20 -23.71 -24.22
C GLY A 269 -6.42 -22.97 -23.13
N GLU A 270 -5.24 -22.45 -23.43
CA GLU A 270 -4.50 -21.54 -22.58
C GLU A 270 -4.96 -20.10 -22.80
N ILE A 271 -4.90 -19.31 -21.72
CA ILE A 271 -5.17 -17.87 -21.71
C ILE A 271 -3.85 -17.18 -21.36
N ARG A 272 -3.27 -16.45 -22.28
CA ARG A 272 -2.01 -15.73 -22.09
C ARG A 272 -2.30 -14.25 -21.91
N LEU A 273 -2.12 -13.73 -20.70
CA LEU A 273 -2.20 -12.31 -20.39
C LEU A 273 -0.82 -11.71 -20.73
N ILE A 274 -0.74 -11.11 -21.93
CA ILE A 274 0.53 -10.70 -22.55
C ILE A 274 0.94 -9.28 -22.19
N ASP A 275 -0.02 -8.45 -21.75
CA ASP A 275 0.23 -7.05 -21.40
C ASP A 275 -0.93 -6.50 -20.56
N TYR A 276 -0.69 -5.37 -19.89
CA TYR A 276 -1.66 -4.69 -19.05
C TYR A 276 -1.48 -3.18 -19.14
N TYR A 277 -2.58 -2.45 -19.17
CA TYR A 277 -2.59 -1.00 -19.08
C TYR A 277 -3.66 -0.52 -18.10
N GLU A 278 -3.33 0.42 -17.24
CA GLU A 278 -4.26 1.04 -16.30
C GLU A 278 -3.99 2.54 -16.21
N ASN A 279 -5.05 3.34 -16.25
CA ASN A 279 -4.98 4.77 -16.01
C ASN A 279 -6.31 5.30 -15.46
N ALA A 280 -6.32 6.49 -14.85
CA ALA A 280 -7.49 7.13 -14.28
C ALA A 280 -7.61 8.59 -14.78
N GLY A 281 -8.85 9.09 -14.90
CA GLY A 281 -9.10 10.48 -15.24
C GLY A 281 -9.01 10.83 -16.72
N GLU A 282 -8.89 9.82 -17.60
CA GLU A 282 -8.80 10.01 -19.06
C GLU A 282 -10.10 9.64 -19.77
N GLY A 283 -10.28 10.22 -20.94
CA GLY A 283 -11.40 9.88 -21.83
C GLY A 283 -11.18 8.57 -22.61
N LEU A 284 -12.24 8.06 -23.22
CA LEU A 284 -12.18 6.82 -23.99
C LEU A 284 -11.22 6.91 -25.20
N ASP A 285 -11.07 8.10 -25.78
CA ASP A 285 -10.12 8.42 -26.86
C ASP A 285 -8.67 8.14 -26.47
N HIS A 286 -8.28 8.46 -25.25
CA HIS A 286 -6.95 8.14 -24.72
C HIS A 286 -6.67 6.63 -24.75
N TYR A 287 -7.61 5.81 -24.29
CA TYR A 287 -7.43 4.36 -24.26
C TYR A 287 -7.44 3.73 -25.64
N VAL A 288 -8.22 4.29 -26.55
CA VAL A 288 -8.20 3.91 -28.00
C VAL A 288 -6.82 4.19 -28.59
N ASP A 289 -6.25 5.34 -28.31
CA ASP A 289 -4.88 5.70 -28.72
C ASP A 289 -3.83 4.75 -28.15
N VAL A 290 -3.97 4.33 -26.88
CA VAL A 290 -3.08 3.34 -26.27
C VAL A 290 -3.11 2.02 -27.01
N ILE A 291 -4.29 1.51 -27.35
CA ILE A 291 -4.43 0.26 -28.13
C ILE A 291 -3.79 0.41 -29.50
N ASN A 292 -4.07 1.51 -30.21
CA ASN A 292 -3.57 1.75 -31.56
C ASN A 292 -2.04 1.93 -31.66
N ARG A 293 -1.38 2.27 -30.53
CA ARG A 293 0.09 2.37 -30.45
C ARG A 293 0.78 1.06 -30.17
N LYS A 294 0.05 0.02 -29.78
CA LYS A 294 0.59 -1.32 -29.57
C LYS A 294 0.65 -2.06 -30.91
N ASP A 295 1.76 -2.70 -31.20
CA ASP A 295 1.94 -3.51 -32.42
C ASP A 295 1.26 -4.88 -32.30
N TYR A 296 -0.05 -4.88 -31.97
CA TYR A 296 -0.86 -6.11 -31.87
C TYR A 296 -1.94 -6.13 -32.94
N GLU A 297 -2.14 -7.28 -33.56
CA GLU A 297 -3.34 -7.54 -34.36
C GLU A 297 -4.49 -7.96 -33.45
N TYR A 298 -5.64 -7.26 -33.55
CA TYR A 298 -6.75 -7.48 -32.64
C TYR A 298 -7.90 -8.24 -33.30
N SER A 299 -8.32 -9.35 -32.68
CA SER A 299 -9.52 -10.09 -33.14
C SER A 299 -10.81 -9.52 -32.51
N LYS A 300 -10.79 -9.05 -31.28
CA LYS A 300 -11.96 -8.45 -30.62
C LYS A 300 -11.60 -7.63 -29.37
N HIS A 301 -12.55 -6.78 -28.99
CA HIS A 301 -12.51 -5.98 -27.76
C HIS A 301 -13.72 -6.34 -26.88
N ILE A 302 -13.52 -6.67 -25.62
CA ILE A 302 -14.57 -7.09 -24.69
C ILE A 302 -14.69 -6.05 -23.57
N ALA A 303 -15.90 -5.51 -23.39
CA ALA A 303 -16.19 -4.53 -22.36
C ALA A 303 -17.27 -5.04 -21.38
N PRO A 304 -17.32 -4.51 -20.13
CA PRO A 304 -18.35 -4.87 -19.18
C PRO A 304 -19.73 -4.38 -19.62
N HIS A 305 -20.78 -4.95 -19.02
CA HIS A 305 -22.18 -4.70 -19.41
C HIS A 305 -22.63 -3.24 -19.23
N ASP A 306 -21.99 -2.48 -18.34
CA ASP A 306 -22.29 -1.08 -18.05
C ASP A 306 -21.78 -0.09 -19.11
N ILE A 307 -21.00 -0.53 -20.10
CA ILE A 307 -20.63 0.26 -21.27
C ILE A 307 -21.88 0.77 -22.06
N LYS A 308 -23.02 0.12 -21.88
CA LYS A 308 -24.31 0.50 -22.50
C LYS A 308 -25.02 1.66 -21.78
N VAL A 309 -24.53 2.08 -20.61
CA VAL A 309 -25.14 3.18 -19.84
C VAL A 309 -24.96 4.49 -20.59
N ARG A 310 -26.05 5.24 -20.71
CA ARG A 310 -26.06 6.56 -21.37
C ARG A 310 -25.58 7.64 -20.40
N GLU A 311 -24.71 8.51 -20.88
CA GLU A 311 -24.13 9.60 -20.09
C GLU A 311 -24.79 10.94 -20.43
N ILE A 312 -25.32 11.64 -19.40
CA ILE A 312 -25.96 12.96 -19.59
C ILE A 312 -24.95 13.99 -20.14
N GLY A 313 -23.69 13.90 -19.72
CA GLY A 313 -22.60 14.78 -20.18
C GLY A 313 -22.16 14.57 -21.63
N ASN A 314 -22.58 13.47 -22.27
CA ASN A 314 -22.20 13.10 -23.64
C ASN A 314 -23.42 13.11 -24.59
N PHE A 315 -24.26 14.12 -24.51
CA PHE A 315 -25.47 14.28 -25.35
C PHE A 315 -26.40 13.05 -25.32
N GLY A 316 -26.40 12.26 -24.24
CA GLY A 316 -27.21 11.06 -24.11
C GLY A 316 -26.69 9.83 -24.87
N LYS A 317 -25.47 9.87 -25.40
CA LYS A 317 -24.80 8.70 -25.99
C LYS A 317 -24.30 7.77 -24.90
N SER A 318 -24.28 6.47 -25.19
CA SER A 318 -23.59 5.47 -24.39
C SER A 318 -22.09 5.46 -24.72
N ARG A 319 -21.27 4.95 -23.81
CA ARG A 319 -19.85 4.72 -24.09
C ARG A 319 -19.64 3.73 -25.25
N LEU A 320 -20.55 2.79 -25.42
CA LEU A 320 -20.52 1.84 -26.54
C LEU A 320 -20.66 2.57 -27.88
N GLU A 321 -21.58 3.55 -27.97
CA GLU A 321 -21.77 4.36 -29.20
C GLU A 321 -20.55 5.25 -29.44
N SER A 322 -19.97 5.85 -28.38
CA SER A 322 -18.76 6.66 -28.49
C SER A 322 -17.53 5.84 -28.91
N ALA A 323 -17.40 4.61 -28.42
CA ALA A 323 -16.32 3.70 -28.82
C ALA A 323 -16.40 3.35 -30.33
N LEU A 324 -17.60 3.10 -30.82
CA LEU A 324 -17.80 2.80 -32.22
C LEU A 324 -17.42 3.98 -33.13
N GLU A 325 -17.72 5.22 -32.72
CA GLU A 325 -17.29 6.44 -33.40
C GLU A 325 -15.76 6.59 -33.43
N LEU A 326 -15.07 6.10 -32.39
CA LEU A 326 -13.61 6.07 -32.32
C LEU A 326 -12.97 4.86 -33.03
N GLY A 327 -13.79 4.03 -33.68
CA GLY A 327 -13.33 2.88 -34.47
C GLY A 327 -13.18 1.57 -33.70
N ILE A 328 -13.63 1.50 -32.44
CA ILE A 328 -13.61 0.25 -31.68
C ILE A 328 -15.01 -0.34 -31.52
N ALA A 329 -15.18 -1.58 -31.97
CA ALA A 329 -16.41 -2.35 -31.80
C ALA A 329 -16.27 -3.30 -30.61
N PHE A 330 -17.02 -3.04 -29.53
CA PHE A 330 -17.00 -3.88 -28.33
C PHE A 330 -18.01 -5.02 -28.38
N GLU A 331 -17.54 -6.22 -28.04
CA GLU A 331 -18.38 -7.31 -27.56
C GLU A 331 -18.69 -7.06 -26.07
N VAL A 332 -19.97 -7.07 -25.71
CA VAL A 332 -20.39 -6.75 -24.33
C VAL A 332 -20.52 -8.02 -23.51
N ALA A 333 -19.75 -8.11 -22.43
CA ALA A 333 -19.79 -9.23 -21.51
C ALA A 333 -21.17 -9.34 -20.81
N PRO A 334 -21.62 -10.57 -20.47
CA PRO A 334 -22.85 -10.78 -19.74
C PRO A 334 -22.75 -10.19 -18.33
N LYS A 335 -23.87 -9.70 -17.79
CA LYS A 335 -23.95 -9.29 -16.39
C LYS A 335 -23.94 -10.52 -15.50
N LEU A 336 -22.94 -10.66 -14.66
CA LEU A 336 -22.81 -11.70 -13.64
C LEU A 336 -22.97 -11.10 -12.24
N SER A 337 -23.31 -11.93 -11.25
CA SER A 337 -23.11 -11.57 -9.86
C SER A 337 -21.60 -11.49 -9.53
N ILE A 338 -21.23 -10.80 -8.45
CA ILE A 338 -19.82 -10.73 -8.02
C ILE A 338 -19.29 -12.14 -7.73
N GLU A 339 -20.08 -12.97 -7.08
CA GLU A 339 -19.75 -14.35 -6.73
C GLU A 339 -19.52 -15.21 -7.98
N ASP A 340 -20.42 -15.13 -8.97
CA ASP A 340 -20.25 -15.84 -10.23
C ASP A 340 -19.03 -15.37 -11.01
N GLY A 341 -18.73 -14.07 -10.98
CA GLY A 341 -17.53 -13.49 -11.56
C GLY A 341 -16.26 -14.03 -10.90
N ILE A 342 -16.22 -14.09 -9.57
CA ILE A 342 -15.08 -14.66 -8.81
C ILE A 342 -14.89 -16.14 -9.18
N GLU A 343 -15.96 -16.92 -9.21
CA GLU A 343 -15.88 -18.34 -9.56
C GLU A 343 -15.47 -18.57 -11.03
N ALA A 344 -15.91 -17.71 -11.96
CA ALA A 344 -15.47 -17.76 -13.34
C ALA A 344 -13.94 -17.55 -13.46
N VAL A 345 -13.40 -16.55 -12.76
CA VAL A 345 -11.96 -16.30 -12.72
C VAL A 345 -11.21 -17.47 -12.06
N ARG A 346 -11.69 -18.02 -10.96
CA ARG A 346 -11.10 -19.20 -10.31
C ARG A 346 -10.99 -20.40 -11.24
N LYS A 347 -11.99 -20.62 -12.08
CA LYS A 347 -11.99 -21.70 -13.08
C LYS A 347 -11.04 -21.43 -14.25
N ALA A 348 -10.86 -20.16 -14.63
CA ALA A 348 -9.98 -19.77 -15.73
C ALA A 348 -8.49 -19.77 -15.33
N LEU A 349 -8.16 -19.28 -14.14
CA LEU A 349 -6.79 -19.09 -13.65
C LEU A 349 -5.86 -20.31 -13.84
N PRO A 350 -6.28 -21.57 -13.58
CA PRO A 350 -5.40 -22.71 -13.79
C PRO A 350 -4.87 -22.86 -15.24
N ASN A 351 -5.52 -22.22 -16.21
CA ASN A 351 -5.11 -22.22 -17.60
C ASN A 351 -4.46 -20.90 -18.03
N CYS A 352 -4.27 -19.96 -17.11
CA CYS A 352 -3.66 -18.67 -17.41
C CYS A 352 -2.14 -18.71 -17.33
N TRP A 353 -1.55 -17.86 -18.18
CA TRP A 353 -0.14 -17.47 -18.15
C TRP A 353 -0.08 -15.94 -18.06
N PHE A 354 0.90 -15.40 -17.36
CA PHE A 354 1.10 -13.96 -17.20
C PHE A 354 2.48 -13.57 -17.68
N ASP A 355 2.56 -12.56 -18.53
CA ASP A 355 3.80 -11.84 -18.84
C ASP A 355 4.16 -10.94 -17.66
N LYS A 356 5.46 -10.78 -17.35
CA LYS A 356 5.96 -9.99 -16.21
C LYS A 356 6.00 -8.52 -16.50
#